data_44737bc563a0bb9aafee9752e6e98738
#
_entry.id   44737bc563a0bb9aafee9752e6e98738
#
_cell.length_a   1.000
_cell.length_b   1.000
_cell.length_c   1.000
_cell.angle_alpha   90.00
_cell.angle_beta   90.00
_cell.angle_gamma   90.00
#
_symmetry.space_group_name_H-M   'P 1'
#
loop_
_entity.id
_entity.type
_entity.pdbx_description
1 polymer ?
#
loop_
_entity_poly.entity_id
_entity_poly.type
_entity_poly.pdbx_seq_one_letter_code
_entity_poly.pdbx_strand_id
1 'polypeptide(L)'
;VSTGIGFDAAVCHQVMVTPLKAFLNRLKLGKLTYLGVALHKLLTLKPVTMTVTTETGETKTYHKVYFTAVMNLKYEGGGFNFCPAASGTDDRLDIITVSELTRLKVLCLLPTAFKGWHTRFRGITLDTCTEVTITSDRALPVHTDGEPVFLQSDIHVHLEKEKLRIITPCK
;
A
#
# COMPACT_ATOMS: atom_id res chain seq x y z
N VAL A 1 8.52 -2.23 6.90
CA VAL A 1 8.10 -3.38 6.07
C VAL A 1 6.63 -3.20 5.73
N SER A 2 6.30 -3.35 4.46
CA SER A 2 4.93 -3.26 3.94
C SER A 2 4.69 -4.29 2.85
N THR A 3 3.47 -4.73 2.71
CA THR A 3 3.00 -5.54 1.59
C THR A 3 1.72 -4.94 1.05
N GLY A 4 1.67 -4.63 -0.24
CA GLY A 4 0.51 -4.04 -0.88
C GLY A 4 0.01 -4.85 -2.06
N ILE A 5 -1.31 -4.84 -2.27
CA ILE A 5 -1.98 -5.48 -3.41
C ILE A 5 -2.90 -4.47 -4.10
N GLY A 6 -2.73 -4.30 -5.40
CA GLY A 6 -3.57 -3.44 -6.23
C GLY A 6 -2.85 -2.23 -6.82
N PHE A 7 -3.43 -1.04 -6.66
CA PHE A 7 -2.97 0.19 -7.32
C PHE A 7 -1.54 0.60 -6.92
N ASP A 8 -1.21 0.59 -5.64
CA ASP A 8 0.12 0.92 -5.12
C ASP A 8 1.19 0.00 -5.70
N ALA A 9 0.96 -1.32 -5.65
CA ALA A 9 1.81 -2.32 -6.26
C ALA A 9 1.94 -2.14 -7.77
N ALA A 10 0.84 -1.82 -8.47
CA ALA A 10 0.87 -1.55 -9.90
C ALA A 10 1.74 -0.34 -10.26
N VAL A 11 1.81 0.66 -9.38
CA VAL A 11 2.72 1.81 -9.54
C VAL A 11 4.17 1.35 -9.36
N CYS A 12 4.48 0.57 -8.32
CA CYS A 12 5.81 0.02 -8.08
C CYS A 12 6.31 -0.80 -9.27
N HIS A 13 5.49 -1.76 -9.74
CA HIS A 13 5.80 -2.59 -10.92
C HIS A 13 6.11 -1.74 -12.16
N GLN A 14 5.28 -0.74 -12.46
CA GLN A 14 5.44 0.09 -13.64
C GLN A 14 6.67 0.99 -13.56
N VAL A 15 6.95 1.56 -12.39
CA VAL A 15 8.13 2.42 -12.18
C VAL A 15 9.43 1.64 -12.37
N MET A 16 9.47 0.37 -11.97
CA MET A 16 10.66 -0.48 -12.13
C MET A 16 11.01 -0.73 -13.60
N VAL A 17 10.02 -0.89 -14.47
CA VAL A 17 10.21 -1.20 -15.91
C VAL A 17 10.17 0.04 -16.81
N THR A 18 9.95 1.24 -16.26
CA THR A 18 9.81 2.45 -17.06
C THR A 18 11.19 3.03 -17.41
N PRO A 19 11.56 3.10 -18.70
CA PRO A 19 12.83 3.72 -19.13
C PRO A 19 12.96 5.19 -18.73
N LEU A 20 11.83 5.87 -18.60
CA LEU A 20 11.72 7.28 -18.19
C LEU A 20 12.31 7.54 -16.81
N LYS A 21 12.34 6.52 -15.92
CA LYS A 21 12.92 6.63 -14.57
C LYS A 21 14.39 7.03 -14.61
N ALA A 22 15.18 6.40 -15.46
CA ALA A 22 16.62 6.68 -15.59
C ALA A 22 16.85 8.13 -16.11
N PHE A 23 16.07 8.55 -17.09
CA PHE A 23 16.14 9.90 -17.67
C PHE A 23 15.72 10.97 -16.66
N LEU A 24 14.60 10.82 -15.99
CA LEU A 24 14.09 11.80 -15.01
C LEU A 24 14.92 11.84 -13.73
N ASN A 25 15.52 10.71 -13.30
CA ASN A 25 16.46 10.69 -12.18
C ASN A 25 17.71 11.53 -12.49
N ARG A 26 18.23 11.47 -13.72
CA ARG A 26 19.36 12.29 -14.18
C ARG A 26 19.04 13.79 -14.08
N LEU A 27 17.77 14.17 -14.27
CA LEU A 27 17.29 15.54 -14.15
C LEU A 27 16.84 15.90 -12.71
N LYS A 28 17.05 15.03 -11.71
CA LYS A 28 16.55 15.17 -10.33
C LYS A 28 15.01 15.27 -10.23
N LEU A 29 14.31 14.82 -11.26
CA LEU A 29 12.85 14.83 -11.38
C LEU A 29 12.22 13.46 -11.12
N GLY A 30 12.90 12.55 -10.42
CA GLY A 30 12.44 11.19 -10.14
C GLY A 30 11.03 11.13 -9.51
N LYS A 31 10.69 12.11 -8.67
CA LYS A 31 9.33 12.20 -8.08
C LYS A 31 8.23 12.38 -9.12
N LEU A 32 8.52 13.04 -10.25
CA LEU A 32 7.55 13.19 -11.34
C LEU A 32 7.28 11.88 -12.08
N THR A 33 8.25 10.97 -12.12
CA THR A 33 8.03 9.63 -12.67
C THR A 33 6.96 8.90 -11.89
N TYR A 34 7.08 8.88 -10.55
CA TYR A 34 6.08 8.24 -9.69
C TYR A 34 4.70 8.87 -9.86
N LEU A 35 4.62 10.21 -9.89
CA LEU A 35 3.36 10.92 -10.08
C LEU A 35 2.72 10.60 -11.43
N GLY A 36 3.50 10.60 -12.51
CA GLY A 36 3.01 10.29 -13.86
C GLY A 36 2.52 8.85 -13.98
N VAL A 37 3.28 7.90 -13.43
CA VAL A 37 2.89 6.48 -13.40
C VAL A 37 1.66 6.28 -12.51
N ALA A 38 1.59 6.91 -11.35
CA ALA A 38 0.44 6.82 -10.46
C ALA A 38 -0.83 7.36 -11.14
N LEU A 39 -0.73 8.50 -11.82
CA LEU A 39 -1.85 9.06 -12.57
C LEU A 39 -2.30 8.11 -13.70
N HIS A 40 -1.36 7.60 -14.48
CA HIS A 40 -1.66 6.63 -15.55
C HIS A 40 -2.34 5.37 -15.00
N LYS A 41 -1.80 4.79 -13.93
CA LYS A 41 -2.39 3.60 -13.28
C LYS A 41 -3.76 3.90 -12.69
N LEU A 42 -3.94 5.05 -12.07
CA LEU A 42 -5.23 5.46 -11.52
C LEU A 42 -6.32 5.55 -12.60
N LEU A 43 -5.95 5.98 -13.81
CA LEU A 43 -6.87 6.08 -14.94
C LEU A 43 -7.17 4.71 -15.60
N THR A 44 -6.20 3.81 -15.62
CA THR A 44 -6.28 2.54 -16.37
C THR A 44 -6.71 1.36 -15.49
N LEU A 45 -6.31 1.33 -14.23
CA LEU A 45 -6.64 0.23 -13.32
C LEU A 45 -8.13 0.26 -12.94
N LYS A 46 -8.78 -0.89 -13.03
CA LYS A 46 -10.17 -1.05 -12.60
C LYS A 46 -10.20 -1.46 -11.14
N PRO A 47 -10.97 -0.79 -10.28
CA PRO A 47 -11.20 -1.24 -8.92
C PRO A 47 -11.79 -2.66 -8.88
N VAL A 48 -11.54 -3.36 -7.80
CA VAL A 48 -11.90 -4.78 -7.58
C VAL A 48 -12.73 -4.92 -6.31
N THR A 49 -13.27 -6.12 -6.07
CA THR A 49 -13.78 -6.53 -4.77
C THR A 49 -12.69 -7.28 -4.03
N MET A 50 -12.44 -6.89 -2.77
CA MET A 50 -11.48 -7.57 -1.90
C MET A 50 -12.16 -7.99 -0.60
N THR A 51 -11.74 -9.14 -0.09
CA THR A 51 -12.14 -9.65 1.23
C THR A 51 -10.91 -9.70 2.12
N VAL A 52 -11.02 -9.12 3.30
CA VAL A 52 -9.97 -9.06 4.32
C VAL A 52 -10.42 -9.88 5.50
N THR A 53 -9.67 -10.94 5.85
CA THR A 53 -9.94 -11.83 6.98
C THR A 53 -8.79 -11.76 7.95
N THR A 54 -9.04 -11.40 9.21
CA THR A 54 -8.04 -11.30 10.28
C THR A 54 -7.93 -12.59 11.09
N GLU A 55 -6.95 -12.69 11.98
CA GLU A 55 -6.71 -13.82 12.88
C GLU A 55 -7.91 -14.17 13.76
N THR A 56 -8.81 -13.23 14.01
CA THR A 56 -10.04 -13.44 14.79
C THR A 56 -11.14 -14.17 14.01
N GLY A 57 -10.93 -14.39 12.69
CA GLY A 57 -11.95 -14.88 11.77
C GLY A 57 -12.94 -13.79 11.30
N GLU A 58 -12.76 -12.55 11.75
CA GLU A 58 -13.55 -11.43 11.24
C GLU A 58 -13.24 -11.21 9.76
N THR A 59 -14.28 -11.19 8.96
CA THR A 59 -14.19 -11.06 7.50
C THR A 59 -14.95 -9.81 7.06
N LYS A 60 -14.25 -8.90 6.38
CA LYS A 60 -14.80 -7.67 5.79
C LYS A 60 -14.66 -7.71 4.27
N THR A 61 -15.75 -7.49 3.55
CA THR A 61 -15.74 -7.38 2.09
C THR A 61 -15.84 -5.91 1.70
N TYR A 62 -14.88 -5.47 0.89
CA TYR A 62 -14.81 -4.11 0.36
C TYR A 62 -15.06 -4.11 -1.15
N HIS A 63 -15.89 -3.19 -1.61
CA HIS A 63 -16.18 -3.02 -3.03
C HIS A 63 -15.43 -1.81 -3.60
N LYS A 64 -15.16 -1.85 -4.91
CA LYS A 64 -14.43 -0.79 -5.61
C LYS A 64 -13.11 -0.42 -4.93
N VAL A 65 -12.36 -1.43 -4.53
CA VAL A 65 -11.04 -1.28 -3.88
C VAL A 65 -10.01 -0.89 -4.93
N TYR A 66 -9.24 0.14 -4.64
CA TYR A 66 -8.05 0.53 -5.42
C TYR A 66 -6.83 -0.26 -4.97
N PHE A 67 -6.62 -0.33 -3.67
CA PHE A 67 -5.57 -1.16 -3.07
C PHE A 67 -5.85 -1.43 -1.60
N THR A 68 -5.20 -2.46 -1.09
CA THR A 68 -5.05 -2.74 0.33
C THR A 68 -3.58 -2.95 0.62
N ALA A 69 -3.07 -2.34 1.69
CA ALA A 69 -1.70 -2.53 2.13
C ALA A 69 -1.65 -2.91 3.62
N VAL A 70 -0.73 -3.81 3.94
CA VAL A 70 -0.43 -4.25 5.30
C VAL A 70 0.91 -3.65 5.70
N MET A 71 0.91 -2.89 6.78
CA MET A 71 2.02 -2.06 7.21
C MET A 71 2.51 -2.46 8.61
N ASN A 72 3.81 -2.52 8.80
CA ASN A 72 4.44 -2.64 10.12
C ASN A 72 5.01 -1.30 10.60
N LEU A 73 5.08 -0.30 9.74
CA LEU A 73 5.59 1.03 10.02
C LEU A 73 4.72 2.08 9.32
N LYS A 74 4.78 3.33 9.81
CA LYS A 74 3.93 4.44 9.32
C LYS A 74 4.10 4.77 7.85
N TYR A 75 5.33 4.64 7.34
CA TYR A 75 5.70 5.16 6.04
C TYR A 75 5.98 4.06 5.03
N GLU A 76 5.54 4.32 3.82
CA GLU A 76 5.88 3.56 2.64
C GLU A 76 6.47 4.47 1.57
N GLY A 77 7.11 3.88 0.57
CA GLY A 77 7.86 4.49 -0.51
C GLY A 77 7.58 5.97 -0.83
N GLY A 78 8.64 6.77 -0.90
CA GLY A 78 8.53 8.19 -1.20
C GLY A 78 8.03 9.08 -0.05
N GLY A 79 7.81 8.51 1.15
CA GLY A 79 7.40 9.26 2.35
C GLY A 79 5.89 9.36 2.55
N PHE A 80 5.10 8.49 1.95
CA PHE A 80 3.67 8.38 2.22
C PHE A 80 3.43 7.80 3.62
N ASN A 81 2.75 8.54 4.47
CA ASN A 81 2.36 8.14 5.81
C ASN A 81 1.00 7.42 5.76
N PHE A 82 0.96 6.19 5.24
CA PHE A 82 -0.28 5.47 5.01
C PHE A 82 -0.97 5.03 6.30
N CYS A 83 -0.20 4.59 7.30
CA CYS A 83 -0.73 4.18 8.60
C CYS A 83 -0.10 5.04 9.71
N PRO A 84 -0.63 6.23 10.02
CA PRO A 84 0.00 7.18 10.96
C PRO A 84 0.16 6.63 12.38
N ALA A 85 -0.67 5.66 12.78
CA ALA A 85 -0.63 5.02 14.09
C ALA A 85 0.32 3.82 14.16
N ALA A 86 0.75 3.27 13.02
CA ALA A 86 1.55 2.06 12.96
C ALA A 86 2.86 2.16 13.78
N SER A 87 3.21 1.08 14.44
CA SER A 87 4.40 0.99 15.29
C SER A 87 5.05 -0.38 15.16
N GLY A 88 6.30 -0.45 14.73
CA GLY A 88 7.04 -1.71 14.62
C GLY A 88 7.39 -2.38 15.95
N THR A 89 6.86 -1.90 17.09
CA THR A 89 7.17 -2.39 18.44
C THR A 89 5.94 -2.81 19.24
N ASP A 90 4.75 -2.73 18.67
CA ASP A 90 3.48 -3.02 19.37
C ASP A 90 2.92 -4.42 19.05
N ASP A 91 3.68 -5.22 18.30
CA ASP A 91 3.31 -6.57 17.89
C ASP A 91 1.99 -6.62 17.09
N ARG A 92 1.73 -5.59 16.29
CA ARG A 92 0.57 -5.49 15.40
C ARG A 92 0.98 -5.09 13.99
N LEU A 93 0.13 -5.47 13.06
CA LEU A 93 0.14 -5.00 11.68
C LEU A 93 -1.03 -4.03 11.49
N ASP A 94 -0.79 -2.97 10.76
CA ASP A 94 -1.83 -2.02 10.36
C ASP A 94 -2.25 -2.29 8.92
N ILE A 95 -3.55 -2.33 8.67
CA ILE A 95 -4.13 -2.53 7.34
C ILE A 95 -4.75 -1.22 6.90
N ILE A 96 -4.40 -0.76 5.71
CA ILE A 96 -5.11 0.33 5.05
C ILE A 96 -5.83 -0.22 3.82
N THR A 97 -7.12 0.07 3.69
CA THR A 97 -7.92 -0.23 2.50
C THR A 97 -8.51 1.05 1.91
N VAL A 98 -8.26 1.27 0.62
CA VAL A 98 -8.78 2.42 -0.14
C VAL A 98 -9.86 1.95 -1.08
N SER A 99 -11.11 2.29 -0.80
CA SER A 99 -12.29 1.77 -1.48
C SER A 99 -13.38 2.81 -1.68
N GLU A 100 -14.35 2.53 -2.56
CA GLU A 100 -15.58 3.33 -2.79
C GLU A 100 -15.33 4.82 -3.13
N LEU A 101 -14.15 5.17 -3.56
CA LEU A 101 -13.77 6.51 -3.98
C LEU A 101 -13.91 6.67 -5.51
N THR A 102 -14.11 7.89 -5.97
CA THR A 102 -13.92 8.23 -7.38
C THR A 102 -12.42 8.43 -7.66
N ARG A 103 -11.98 8.20 -8.90
CA ARG A 103 -10.59 8.42 -9.29
C ARG A 103 -10.08 9.82 -8.96
N LEU A 104 -10.93 10.83 -9.18
CA LEU A 104 -10.60 12.21 -8.85
C LEU A 104 -10.39 12.40 -7.35
N LYS A 105 -11.21 11.78 -6.50
CA LYS A 105 -11.03 11.83 -5.05
C LYS A 105 -9.72 11.14 -4.64
N VAL A 106 -9.40 9.97 -5.18
CA VAL A 106 -8.10 9.31 -4.91
C VAL A 106 -6.94 10.24 -5.27
N LEU A 107 -6.98 10.89 -6.44
CA LEU A 107 -5.94 11.82 -6.87
C LEU A 107 -5.82 13.02 -5.91
N CYS A 108 -6.94 13.60 -5.48
CA CYS A 108 -6.96 14.73 -4.53
C CYS A 108 -6.48 14.31 -3.13
N LEU A 109 -6.66 13.06 -2.73
CA LEU A 109 -6.24 12.55 -1.43
C LEU A 109 -4.75 12.17 -1.37
N LEU A 110 -4.12 11.86 -2.52
CA LEU A 110 -2.69 11.48 -2.56
C LEU A 110 -1.77 12.48 -1.84
N PRO A 111 -1.86 13.81 -2.04
CA PRO A 111 -1.02 14.76 -1.31
C PRO A 111 -1.26 14.74 0.20
N THR A 112 -2.48 14.44 0.65
CA THR A 112 -2.81 14.40 2.08
C THR A 112 -2.18 13.19 2.78
N ALA A 113 -1.84 12.15 2.03
CA ALA A 113 -1.19 10.95 2.55
C ALA A 113 0.23 11.22 3.06
N PHE A 114 0.94 12.23 2.57
CA PHE A 114 2.25 12.62 3.13
C PHE A 114 2.17 13.08 4.60
N LYS A 115 1.02 13.61 5.01
CA LYS A 115 0.77 14.06 6.38
C LYS A 115 -0.13 13.12 7.17
N GLY A 116 -0.55 11.99 6.58
CA GLY A 116 -1.47 11.05 7.21
C GLY A 116 -2.92 11.57 7.32
N TRP A 117 -3.26 12.69 6.67
CA TRP A 117 -4.60 13.29 6.78
C TRP A 117 -5.66 12.56 5.97
N HIS A 118 -5.25 11.74 5.01
CA HIS A 118 -6.14 10.91 4.19
C HIS A 118 -7.01 9.98 5.04
N THR A 119 -6.55 9.55 6.21
CA THR A 119 -7.27 8.63 7.11
C THR A 119 -8.59 9.19 7.65
N ARG A 120 -8.80 10.50 7.54
CA ARG A 120 -10.03 11.19 7.98
C ARG A 120 -11.16 11.13 6.94
N PHE A 121 -10.86 10.66 5.73
CA PHE A 121 -11.82 10.68 4.63
C PHE A 121 -12.55 9.33 4.52
N ARG A 122 -13.86 9.42 4.27
CA ARG A 122 -14.69 8.25 3.99
C ARG A 122 -14.16 7.54 2.74
N GLY A 123 -14.04 6.20 2.81
CA GLY A 123 -13.44 5.38 1.76
C GLY A 123 -11.98 5.01 2.03
N ILE A 124 -11.40 5.49 3.14
CA ILE A 124 -10.14 5.02 3.70
C ILE A 124 -10.46 4.30 5.01
N THR A 125 -10.17 3.01 5.10
CA THR A 125 -10.38 2.20 6.29
C THR A 125 -9.03 1.78 6.85
N LEU A 126 -8.88 1.89 8.16
CA LEU A 126 -7.73 1.39 8.90
C LEU A 126 -8.21 0.31 9.86
N ASP A 127 -7.53 -0.81 9.87
CA ASP A 127 -7.72 -1.92 10.81
C ASP A 127 -6.37 -2.36 11.35
N THR A 128 -6.36 -3.12 12.45
CA THR A 128 -5.15 -3.70 13.03
C THR A 128 -5.33 -5.19 13.27
N CYS A 129 -4.26 -5.96 13.07
CA CYS A 129 -4.27 -7.42 13.23
C CYS A 129 -2.88 -7.92 13.64
N THR A 130 -2.74 -9.22 13.85
CA THR A 130 -1.45 -9.94 13.93
C THR A 130 -1.23 -10.81 12.70
N GLU A 131 -2.32 -11.16 12.03
CA GLU A 131 -2.33 -12.00 10.84
C GLU A 131 -3.53 -11.60 9.98
N VAL A 132 -3.37 -11.59 8.66
CA VAL A 132 -4.42 -11.24 7.72
C VAL A 132 -4.28 -12.01 6.42
N THR A 133 -5.42 -12.46 5.90
CA THR A 133 -5.57 -12.96 4.53
C THR A 133 -6.40 -11.96 3.73
N ILE A 134 -5.87 -11.54 2.59
CA ILE A 134 -6.56 -10.64 1.66
C ILE A 134 -6.78 -11.41 0.37
N THR A 135 -8.04 -11.52 -0.06
CA THR A 135 -8.41 -12.13 -1.34
C THR A 135 -9.06 -11.11 -2.25
N SER A 136 -8.83 -11.21 -3.54
CA SER A 136 -9.44 -10.34 -4.55
C SER A 136 -10.14 -11.15 -5.64
N ASP A 137 -11.13 -10.54 -6.30
CA ASP A 137 -11.92 -11.18 -7.37
C ASP A 137 -11.10 -11.48 -8.64
N ARG A 138 -9.84 -11.04 -8.71
CA ARG A 138 -8.88 -11.34 -9.79
C ARG A 138 -7.45 -11.15 -9.31
N ALA A 139 -6.50 -11.72 -10.06
CA ALA A 139 -5.08 -11.51 -9.80
C ALA A 139 -4.67 -10.04 -10.02
N LEU A 140 -3.95 -9.50 -9.07
CA LEU A 140 -3.47 -8.11 -9.02
C LEU A 140 -1.96 -8.07 -8.78
N PRO A 141 -1.31 -6.97 -9.15
CA PRO A 141 0.06 -6.71 -8.73
C PRO A 141 0.19 -6.71 -7.21
N VAL A 142 1.26 -7.31 -6.73
CA VAL A 142 1.67 -7.32 -5.31
C VAL A 142 3.08 -6.76 -5.20
N HIS A 143 3.38 -6.05 -4.13
CA HIS A 143 4.75 -5.66 -3.78
C HIS A 143 5.04 -5.98 -2.32
N THR A 144 6.33 -6.10 -2.00
CA THR A 144 6.86 -6.14 -0.65
C THR A 144 7.95 -5.10 -0.54
N ASP A 145 7.79 -4.11 0.35
CA ASP A 145 8.69 -2.96 0.50
C ASP A 145 9.00 -2.21 -0.82
N GLY A 146 8.00 -2.13 -1.72
CA GLY A 146 8.15 -1.49 -3.02
C GLY A 146 8.75 -2.38 -4.11
N GLU A 147 9.25 -3.57 -3.77
CA GLU A 147 9.75 -4.54 -4.76
C GLU A 147 8.60 -5.38 -5.34
N PRO A 148 8.50 -5.45 -6.67
CA PRO A 148 7.46 -6.24 -7.33
C PRO A 148 7.52 -7.73 -7.00
N VAL A 149 6.36 -8.32 -6.75
CA VAL A 149 6.16 -9.76 -6.65
C VAL A 149 5.28 -10.22 -7.82
N PHE A 150 4.94 -11.50 -7.91
CA PHE A 150 4.03 -12.02 -8.92
C PHE A 150 2.60 -11.48 -8.74
N LEU A 151 1.79 -11.55 -9.81
CA LEU A 151 0.37 -11.28 -9.71
C LEU A 151 -0.29 -12.34 -8.82
N GLN A 152 -1.06 -11.89 -7.84
CA GLN A 152 -1.76 -12.76 -6.88
C GLN A 152 -3.23 -12.38 -6.78
N SER A 153 -4.08 -13.36 -6.53
CA SER A 153 -5.47 -13.15 -6.14
C SER A 153 -5.67 -13.22 -4.63
N ASP A 154 -4.69 -13.76 -3.92
CA ASP A 154 -4.66 -13.88 -2.47
C ASP A 154 -3.26 -13.62 -1.93
N ILE A 155 -3.19 -12.98 -0.78
CA ILE A 155 -1.97 -12.80 0.00
C ILE A 155 -2.27 -13.10 1.46
N HIS A 156 -1.28 -13.71 2.12
CA HIS A 156 -1.31 -13.98 3.54
C HIS A 156 -0.13 -13.32 4.21
N VAL A 157 -0.39 -12.52 5.24
CA VAL A 157 0.63 -11.74 5.95
C VAL A 157 0.46 -11.98 7.45
N HIS A 158 1.56 -12.29 8.13
CA HIS A 158 1.58 -12.48 9.58
C HIS A 158 2.85 -11.91 10.20
N LEU A 159 2.80 -11.66 11.50
CA LEU A 159 3.99 -11.28 12.26
C LEU A 159 4.82 -12.50 12.59
N GLU A 160 6.13 -12.43 12.30
CA GLU A 160 7.08 -13.43 12.75
C GLU A 160 7.27 -13.36 14.28
N LYS A 161 7.36 -14.54 14.91
CA LYS A 161 7.63 -14.64 16.35
C LYS A 161 9.06 -14.18 16.73
N GLU A 162 10.01 -14.47 15.83
CA GLU A 162 11.39 -14.04 16.00
C GLU A 162 11.59 -12.61 15.51
N LYS A 163 12.04 -11.73 16.40
CA LYS A 163 12.26 -10.31 16.08
C LYS A 163 13.67 -10.07 15.56
N LEU A 164 13.79 -9.29 14.51
CA LEU A 164 15.06 -8.78 14.05
C LEU A 164 15.64 -7.78 15.04
N ARG A 165 16.90 -7.96 15.43
CA ARG A 165 17.65 -6.98 16.22
C ARG A 165 18.34 -6.00 15.28
N ILE A 166 17.99 -4.73 15.38
CA ILE A 166 18.59 -3.66 14.60
C ILE A 166 19.56 -2.88 15.49
N ILE A 167 20.81 -2.76 15.04
CA ILE A 167 21.80 -1.92 15.72
C ILE A 167 21.54 -0.49 15.28
N THR A 168 21.22 0.37 16.25
CA THR A 168 21.08 1.81 16.01
C THR A 168 22.25 2.55 16.65
N PRO A 169 22.76 3.65 16.06
CA PRO A 169 23.74 4.49 16.75
C PRO A 169 23.14 5.01 18.05
N CYS A 170 23.90 4.94 19.14
CA CYS A 170 23.54 5.63 20.37
C CYS A 170 23.42 7.13 20.07
N LYS A 171 22.28 7.72 20.46
CA LYS A 171 22.11 9.17 20.45
C LYS A 171 22.85 9.81 21.62
#